data_1818af857b4ca86a16bc429e475082af
#
_entry.id   1818af857b4ca86a16bc429e475082af
#
_cell.length_a   1.000
_cell.length_b   1.000
_cell.length_c   1.000
_cell.angle_alpha   90.00
_cell.angle_beta   90.00
_cell.angle_gamma   90.00
#
_symmetry.space_group_name_H-M   'P 1'
#
loop_
_entity.id
_entity.type
_entity.pdbx_description
1 polymer ?
#
loop_
_entity_poly.entity_id
_entity_poly.type
_entity_poly.pdbx_seq_one_letter_code
_entity_poly.pdbx_strand_id
1 'polypeptide(L)' 'MYREIIQDSIDYIEENIKCDISVAELSEKAGFSLFHYYRLFQTAVGMPVREHIKEIMKAIIMRQSMR' A
#
# COMPACT_ATOMS: atom_id res chain seq x y z
N MET A 1 -10.34 -9.98 -10.07
CA MET A 1 -8.98 -10.14 -10.56
C MET A 1 -8.00 -9.10 -10.03
N TYR A 2 -8.21 -7.85 -10.38
CA TYR A 2 -7.35 -6.79 -9.85
C TYR A 2 -7.52 -6.60 -8.36
N ARG A 3 -8.66 -6.95 -7.84
CA ARG A 3 -8.95 -6.87 -6.42
C ARG A 3 -7.98 -7.70 -5.59
N GLU A 4 -7.70 -8.90 -6.03
CA GLU A 4 -6.80 -9.80 -5.31
C GLU A 4 -5.39 -9.24 -5.28
N ILE A 5 -4.95 -8.69 -6.42
CA ILE A 5 -3.62 -8.10 -6.51
C ILE A 5 -3.49 -6.91 -5.58
N ILE A 6 -4.51 -6.07 -5.55
CA ILE A 6 -4.51 -4.89 -4.68
C ILE A 6 -4.61 -5.31 -3.22
N GLN A 7 -5.42 -6.31 -2.92
CA GLN A 7 -5.54 -6.79 -1.54
C GLN A 7 -4.21 -7.37 -1.05
N ASP A 8 -3.53 -8.11 -1.92
CA ASP A 8 -2.21 -8.64 -1.58
C ASP A 8 -1.22 -7.51 -1.30
N SER A 9 -1.31 -6.43 -2.08
CA SER A 9 -0.47 -5.26 -1.87
C SER A 9 -0.74 -4.62 -0.52
N ILE A 10 -2.01 -4.48 -0.16
CA ILE A 10 -2.40 -3.90 1.11
C ILE A 10 -1.89 -4.76 2.25
N ASP A 11 -2.04 -6.07 2.15
CA ASP A 11 -1.55 -6.98 3.17
C ASP A 11 -0.04 -6.86 3.34
N TYR A 12 0.68 -6.77 2.23
CA TYR A 12 2.12 -6.63 2.27
C TYR A 12 2.52 -5.31 2.95
N ILE A 13 1.81 -4.24 2.63
CA ILE A 13 2.09 -2.94 3.24
C ILE A 13 1.89 -3.01 4.75
N GLU A 14 0.80 -3.61 5.18
CA GLU A 14 0.51 -3.71 6.61
C GLU A 14 1.52 -4.58 7.35
N GLU A 15 1.95 -5.65 6.73
CA GLU A 15 2.92 -6.54 7.33
C GLU A 15 4.31 -5.91 7.45
N ASN A 16 4.63 -5.00 6.56
CA ASN A 16 5.96 -4.40 6.49
C ASN A 16 5.97 -2.92 6.82
N ILE A 17 4.98 -2.47 7.56
CA ILE A 17 4.81 -1.04 7.83
C ILE A 17 5.97 -0.45 8.64
N LYS A 18 6.68 -1.26 9.37
CA LYS A 18 7.83 -0.81 10.16
C LYS A 18 9.11 -0.77 9.34
N CYS A 19 9.08 -1.30 8.13
CA CYS A 19 10.23 -1.31 7.24
C CYS A 19 10.00 -0.29 6.13
N ASP A 20 11.07 0.07 5.44
CA ASP A 20 10.93 0.93 4.28
C ASP A 20 10.22 0.17 3.18
N ILE A 21 9.09 0.70 2.74
CA ILE A 21 8.31 0.09 1.69
C ILE A 21 8.57 0.80 0.38
N SER A 22 8.99 0.04 -0.62
CA SER A 22 9.24 0.57 -1.97
C SER A 22 8.04 0.28 -2.85
N VAL A 23 7.46 1.35 -3.42
CA VAL A 23 6.34 1.18 -4.34
C VAL A 23 6.79 0.45 -5.61
N ALA A 24 8.06 0.66 -6.00
CA ALA A 24 8.60 -0.07 -7.14
C ALA A 24 8.59 -1.58 -6.88
N GLU A 25 8.91 -1.97 -5.66
CA GLU A 25 8.88 -3.38 -5.28
C GLU A 25 7.47 -3.93 -5.33
N LEU A 26 6.51 -3.15 -4.86
CA LEU A 26 5.12 -3.56 -4.89
C LEU A 26 4.64 -3.77 -6.32
N SER A 27 5.01 -2.87 -7.23
CA SER A 27 4.59 -2.99 -8.62
C SER A 27 5.22 -4.23 -9.26
N GLU A 28 6.47 -4.52 -8.95
CA GLU A 28 7.14 -5.70 -9.46
C GLU A 28 6.46 -6.98 -9.00
N LYS A 29 6.12 -7.05 -7.73
CA LYS A 29 5.43 -8.22 -7.18
C LYS A 29 4.07 -8.41 -7.83
N ALA A 30 3.41 -7.32 -8.16
CA ALA A 30 2.11 -7.36 -8.81
C ALA A 30 2.20 -7.68 -10.30
N GLY A 31 3.40 -7.57 -10.89
CA GLY A 31 3.59 -7.84 -12.31
C GLY A 31 3.23 -6.69 -13.20
N PHE A 32 3.26 -5.46 -12.69
CA PHE A 32 2.92 -4.27 -13.46
C PHE A 32 4.08 -3.28 -13.47
N SER A 33 4.05 -2.38 -14.45
CA SER A 33 4.96 -1.25 -14.43
C SER A 33 4.56 -0.32 -13.28
N LEU A 34 5.51 0.49 -12.83
CA LEU A 34 5.25 1.42 -11.73
C LEU A 34 4.07 2.34 -12.03
N PHE A 35 4.04 2.89 -13.23
CA PHE A 35 2.98 3.80 -13.64
C PHE A 35 1.62 3.11 -13.63
N HIS A 36 1.57 1.91 -14.18
CA HIS A 36 0.33 1.14 -14.25
C HIS A 36 -0.15 0.76 -12.85
N TYR A 37 0.78 0.40 -11.99
CA TYR A 37 0.46 0.02 -10.61
C TYR A 37 -0.17 1.20 -9.86
N TYR A 38 0.41 2.40 -10.00
CA TYR A 38 -0.14 3.60 -9.37
C TYR A 38 -1.59 3.83 -9.77
N ARG A 39 -1.86 3.74 -11.07
CA ARG A 39 -3.21 3.97 -11.57
C ARG A 39 -4.18 2.91 -11.07
N LEU A 40 -3.73 1.68 -11.09
CA LEU A 40 -4.55 0.57 -10.65
C LEU A 40 -4.92 0.71 -9.17
N PHE A 41 -3.93 1.02 -8.36
CA PHE A 41 -4.15 1.17 -6.92
C PHE A 41 -5.12 2.32 -6.64
N GLN A 42 -4.90 3.45 -7.27
CA GLN A 42 -5.77 4.61 -7.06
C GLN A 42 -7.20 4.33 -7.49
N THR A 43 -7.38 3.62 -8.57
CA THR A 43 -8.71 3.27 -9.05
C THR A 43 -9.42 2.32 -8.09
N ALA A 44 -8.70 1.35 -7.56
CA ALA A 44 -9.28 0.33 -6.70
C ALA A 44 -9.52 0.83 -5.28
N VAL A 45 -8.59 1.60 -4.76
CA VAL A 45 -8.63 2.03 -3.35
C VAL A 45 -9.22 3.43 -3.18
N GLY A 46 -9.10 4.26 -4.19
CA GLY A 46 -9.62 5.62 -4.14
C GLY A 46 -8.61 6.64 -3.67
N MET A 47 -7.38 6.24 -3.42
CA MET A 47 -6.31 7.14 -3.03
C MET A 47 -4.98 6.61 -3.54
N PRO A 48 -3.98 7.49 -3.74
CA PRO A 48 -2.65 7.04 -4.17
C PRO A 48 -2.03 6.11 -3.14
N VAL A 49 -1.21 5.18 -3.63
CA VAL A 49 -0.60 4.19 -2.75
C VAL A 49 0.25 4.82 -1.64
N ARG A 50 0.94 5.90 -1.93
CA ARG A 50 1.75 6.58 -0.92
C ARG A 50 0.89 7.17 0.19
N GLU A 51 -0.26 7.72 -0.18
CA GLU A 51 -1.19 8.26 0.82
C GLU A 51 -1.76 7.14 1.67
N HIS A 52 -2.02 6.00 1.06
CA HIS A 52 -2.52 4.83 1.80
C HIS A 52 -1.50 4.39 2.85
N ILE A 53 -0.24 4.34 2.46
CA ILE A 53 0.83 3.97 3.38
C ILE A 53 0.91 4.95 4.55
N LYS A 54 0.81 6.24 4.25
CA LYS A 54 0.82 7.27 5.30
C LYS A 54 -0.33 7.11 6.26
N GLU A 55 -1.51 6.79 5.75
CA GLU A 55 -2.70 6.62 6.58
C GLU A 55 -2.54 5.43 7.52
N ILE A 56 -1.98 4.35 7.03
CA ILE A 56 -1.74 3.18 7.87
C ILE A 56 -0.73 3.50 8.97
N MET A 57 0.34 4.19 8.62
CA MET A 57 1.35 4.59 9.59
C MET A 57 0.76 5.49 10.67
N LYS A 58 -0.05 6.44 10.25
CA LYS A 58 -0.72 7.35 11.15
C LYS A 58 -1.61 6.60 12.14
N ALA A 59 -2.39 5.66 11.63
CA ALA A 59 -3.29 4.89 12.45
C ALA A 59 -2.54 4.08 13.51
N ILE A 60 -1.40 3.51 13.12
CA ILE A 60 -0.59 2.72 14.04
C ILE A 60 0.02 3.61 15.12
N ILE A 61 0.54 4.77 14.73
CA ILE A 61 1.14 5.71 15.67
C ILE A 61 0.08 6.21 16.66
N MET A 62 -1.07 6.57 16.16
CA MET A 62 -2.15 7.07 17.02
C MET A 62 -2.61 5.99 17.99
N ARG A 63 -2.68 4.76 17.52
CA ARG A 63 -3.10 3.65 18.36
C ARG A 63 -2.11 3.44 19.51
N GLN A 64 -0.83 3.58 19.23
CA GLN A 64 0.20 3.44 20.25
C GLN A 64 0.20 4.61 21.21
N SER A 65 -0.13 5.80 20.72
CA SER A 65 -0.13 7.01 21.54
C SER A 65 -1.27 7.06 22.55
N MET A 66 -2.31 6.32 22.27
CA MET A 66 -3.51 6.35 23.13
C MET A 66 -3.43 5.45 24.33
N ARG A 67 -2.29 4.88 24.58
CA ARG A 67 -2.11 4.02 25.76
C ARG A 67 -1.80 4.82 27.04
#